data_0638aad6db8d4805999c16f1ead85830
#
_entry.id   0638aad6db8d4805999c16f1ead85830
#
_cell.length_a   1.000
_cell.length_b   1.000
_cell.length_c   1.000
_cell.angle_alpha   90.00
_cell.angle_beta   90.00
_cell.angle_gamma   90.00
#
_symmetry.space_group_name_H-M   'P 1'
#
loop_
_entity.id
_entity.type
_entity.pdbx_description
1 polymer ?
#
loop_
_entity_poly.entity_id
_entity_poly.type
_entity_poly.pdbx_seq_one_letter_code
_entity_poly.pdbx_strand_id
1 'polypeptide(L)'
;MNSTRNKKIEQVKETTMIVGIDIGSEKHYFRAFNWRGIELTRKPVAFSNSMEGFNSFYNTIVELIQKSELEEALVGIEPTGHYWFDLGQFMGEKNIKFVMVNPHHVHKSKELDDNSPSKNDRKDPRVIAGLVRDGRYFYSYMPTGAYAELRNASNRRFVLVEEQTRAKNRLQKWIAVYFPEYKGIYTHIDAKGGMLVLKKAPTPEEIVRLGVEGIIKIWKDAKLRGNGHKKAMLILNAAMKSIGLKTGLTEARMEIQDLIEDYELQTKRLERVNDLIKGLCQ
;
A
#
# COMPACT_ATOMS: atom_id res chain seq x y z
N MET A 1 11.01 28.64 -9.71
CA MET A 1 9.82 28.06 -9.05
C MET A 1 8.50 28.75 -9.43
N ASN A 2 8.46 30.04 -9.72
CA ASN A 2 7.20 30.73 -10.08
C ASN A 2 6.60 30.35 -11.43
N SER A 3 7.41 29.93 -12.42
CA SER A 3 6.90 29.65 -13.79
C SER A 3 5.93 28.47 -13.87
N THR A 4 6.12 27.42 -13.09
CA THR A 4 5.23 26.24 -13.12
C THR A 4 3.86 26.51 -12.47
N ARG A 5 3.84 27.32 -11.41
CA ARG A 5 2.59 27.74 -10.75
C ARG A 5 1.81 28.70 -11.63
N ASN A 6 2.47 29.67 -12.24
CA ASN A 6 1.83 30.61 -13.17
C ASN A 6 1.16 29.88 -14.33
N LYS A 7 1.85 28.92 -14.96
CA LYS A 7 1.25 28.06 -16.00
C LYS A 7 -0.01 27.33 -15.55
N LYS A 8 -0.09 26.93 -14.27
CA LYS A 8 -1.28 26.27 -13.71
C LYS A 8 -2.42 27.27 -13.48
N ILE A 9 -2.10 28.50 -13.07
CA ILE A 9 -3.10 29.55 -12.92
C ILE A 9 -3.64 29.97 -14.30
N GLU A 10 -2.80 30.10 -15.30
CA GLU A 10 -3.16 30.41 -16.69
C GLU A 10 -4.08 29.37 -17.36
N GLN A 11 -4.10 28.15 -16.84
CA GLN A 11 -5.04 27.11 -17.29
C GLN A 11 -6.49 27.36 -16.86
N VAL A 12 -6.69 28.17 -15.82
CA VAL A 12 -8.01 28.60 -15.36
C VAL A 12 -8.40 29.83 -16.14
N LYS A 13 -9.11 29.63 -17.25
CA LYS A 13 -9.59 30.70 -18.13
C LYS A 13 -10.92 31.27 -17.61
N GLU A 14 -11.37 32.36 -18.21
CA GLU A 14 -12.69 32.97 -17.90
C GLU A 14 -13.85 32.03 -18.18
N THR A 15 -13.66 31.07 -19.10
CA THR A 15 -14.65 30.06 -19.49
C THR A 15 -14.52 28.75 -18.68
N THR A 16 -13.59 28.68 -17.69
CA THR A 16 -13.36 27.47 -16.89
C THR A 16 -14.19 27.46 -15.62
N MET A 17 -15.00 26.42 -15.43
CA MET A 17 -15.63 26.12 -14.15
C MET A 17 -14.64 25.35 -13.26
N ILE A 18 -14.50 25.76 -12.02
CA ILE A 18 -13.68 25.08 -11.03
C ILE A 18 -14.59 24.29 -10.10
N VAL A 19 -14.32 23.02 -9.92
CA VAL A 19 -15.08 22.16 -9.04
C VAL A 19 -14.14 21.59 -7.98
N GLY A 20 -14.48 21.76 -6.72
CA GLY A 20 -13.80 21.06 -5.63
C GLY A 20 -14.63 19.89 -5.15
N ILE A 21 -14.02 18.72 -4.98
CA ILE A 21 -14.67 17.52 -4.46
C ILE A 21 -13.97 17.05 -3.21
N ASP A 22 -14.74 16.87 -2.15
CA ASP A 22 -14.36 16.13 -0.96
C ASP A 22 -14.79 14.67 -1.12
N ILE A 23 -13.84 13.75 -0.99
CA ILE A 23 -14.00 12.32 -1.25
C ILE A 23 -14.32 11.58 0.04
N GLY A 24 -15.47 10.93 0.09
CA GLY A 24 -15.83 9.99 1.14
C GLY A 24 -15.97 8.55 0.62
N SER A 25 -16.08 7.58 1.51
CA SER A 25 -16.22 6.17 1.17
C SER A 25 -17.56 5.84 0.48
N GLU A 26 -18.66 6.44 0.95
CA GLU A 26 -20.02 6.18 0.46
C GLU A 26 -20.58 7.36 -0.33
N LYS A 27 -20.21 8.57 0.06
CA LYS A 27 -20.72 9.81 -0.54
C LYS A 27 -19.59 10.80 -0.71
N HIS A 28 -19.64 11.50 -1.82
CA HIS A 28 -18.77 12.62 -2.14
C HIS A 28 -19.57 13.92 -2.07
N TYR A 29 -18.89 15.02 -1.79
CA TYR A 29 -19.49 16.35 -1.78
C TYR A 29 -18.73 17.26 -2.72
N PHE A 30 -19.43 18.03 -3.54
CA PHE A 30 -18.77 19.00 -4.40
C PHE A 30 -19.42 20.39 -4.33
N ARG A 31 -18.61 21.39 -4.70
CA ARG A 31 -19.03 22.75 -5.00
C ARG A 31 -18.40 23.22 -6.29
N ALA A 32 -19.12 24.02 -7.05
CA ALA A 32 -18.65 24.60 -8.30
C ALA A 32 -18.56 26.11 -8.22
N PHE A 33 -17.53 26.66 -8.87
CA PHE A 33 -17.20 28.07 -8.88
C PHE A 33 -16.82 28.52 -10.29
N ASN A 34 -17.01 29.76 -10.62
CA ASN A 34 -16.40 30.35 -11.82
C ASN A 34 -14.92 30.67 -11.53
N TRP A 35 -14.20 31.13 -12.56
CA TRP A 35 -12.78 31.51 -12.48
C TRP A 35 -12.45 32.57 -11.44
N ARG A 36 -13.41 33.49 -11.12
CA ARG A 36 -13.27 34.50 -10.07
C ARG A 36 -13.48 33.92 -8.66
N GLY A 37 -13.99 32.71 -8.53
CA GLY A 37 -14.34 32.09 -7.25
C GLY A 37 -15.75 32.41 -6.77
N ILE A 38 -16.64 32.91 -7.68
CA ILE A 38 -18.05 33.09 -7.38
C ILE A 38 -18.72 31.71 -7.46
N GLU A 39 -19.44 31.35 -6.41
CA GLU A 39 -20.07 30.04 -6.28
C GLU A 39 -21.27 29.90 -7.22
N LEU A 40 -21.30 28.80 -7.96
CA LEU A 40 -22.38 28.44 -8.88
C LEU A 40 -23.38 27.47 -8.22
N THR A 41 -22.94 26.74 -7.19
CA THR A 41 -23.78 25.89 -6.35
C THR A 41 -24.24 26.65 -5.11
N ARG A 42 -25.53 26.65 -4.80
CA ARG A 42 -26.06 27.34 -3.60
C ARG A 42 -25.61 26.69 -2.28
N LYS A 43 -25.29 25.39 -2.32
CA LYS A 43 -24.88 24.56 -1.19
C LYS A 43 -24.01 23.40 -1.71
N PRO A 44 -23.25 22.71 -0.85
CA PRO A 44 -22.59 21.49 -1.23
C PRO A 44 -23.58 20.49 -1.80
N VAL A 45 -23.25 19.92 -2.95
CA VAL A 45 -24.06 18.89 -3.62
C VAL A 45 -23.44 17.54 -3.30
N ALA A 46 -24.24 16.64 -2.75
CA ALA A 46 -23.82 15.29 -2.43
C ALA A 46 -24.14 14.35 -3.60
N PHE A 47 -23.25 13.39 -3.86
CA PHE A 47 -23.51 12.26 -4.76
C PHE A 47 -22.89 10.98 -4.20
N SER A 48 -23.53 9.84 -4.48
CA SER A 48 -23.06 8.54 -3.98
C SER A 48 -21.84 8.04 -4.75
N ASN A 49 -21.00 7.24 -4.07
CA ASN A 49 -19.90 6.52 -4.70
C ASN A 49 -20.46 5.29 -5.46
N SER A 50 -21.21 5.57 -6.53
CA SER A 50 -21.87 4.59 -7.41
C SER A 50 -22.02 5.16 -8.81
N MET A 51 -22.29 4.30 -9.78
CA MET A 51 -22.47 4.74 -11.18
C MET A 51 -23.62 5.75 -11.33
N GLU A 52 -24.72 5.58 -10.59
CA GLU A 52 -25.84 6.53 -10.56
C GLU A 52 -25.40 7.88 -10.01
N GLY A 53 -24.61 7.87 -8.91
CA GLY A 53 -24.07 9.08 -8.30
C GLY A 53 -23.11 9.81 -9.23
N PHE A 54 -22.24 9.07 -9.90
CA PHE A 54 -21.28 9.63 -10.87
C PHE A 54 -21.99 10.24 -12.08
N ASN A 55 -23.02 9.59 -12.61
CA ASN A 55 -23.83 10.14 -13.69
C ASN A 55 -24.61 11.38 -13.24
N SER A 56 -25.16 11.39 -12.01
CA SER A 56 -25.83 12.56 -11.44
C SER A 56 -24.85 13.73 -11.30
N PHE A 57 -23.65 13.48 -10.81
CA PHE A 57 -22.57 14.48 -10.75
C PHE A 57 -22.24 15.02 -12.15
N TYR A 58 -22.02 14.15 -13.13
CA TYR A 58 -21.71 14.55 -14.51
C TYR A 58 -22.80 15.43 -15.11
N ASN A 59 -24.06 15.02 -15.01
CA ASN A 59 -25.20 15.78 -15.53
C ASN A 59 -25.30 17.16 -14.87
N THR A 60 -25.09 17.23 -13.55
CA THR A 60 -25.08 18.51 -12.82
C THR A 60 -23.95 19.43 -13.30
N ILE A 61 -22.75 18.88 -13.57
CA ILE A 61 -21.62 19.64 -14.10
C ILE A 61 -21.95 20.19 -15.49
N VAL A 62 -22.52 19.37 -16.38
CA VAL A 62 -22.92 19.79 -17.73
C VAL A 62 -23.99 20.88 -17.66
N GLU A 63 -25.02 20.73 -16.83
CA GLU A 63 -26.07 21.74 -16.63
C GLU A 63 -25.49 23.08 -16.11
N LEU A 64 -24.56 23.03 -15.15
CA LEU A 64 -23.92 24.23 -14.60
C LEU A 64 -23.05 24.93 -15.65
N ILE A 65 -22.31 24.19 -16.47
CA ILE A 65 -21.52 24.74 -17.57
C ILE A 65 -22.44 25.49 -18.54
N GLN A 66 -23.51 24.86 -19.00
CA GLN A 66 -24.46 25.46 -19.94
C GLN A 66 -25.15 26.70 -19.35
N LYS A 67 -25.62 26.60 -18.11
CA LYS A 67 -26.32 27.72 -17.43
C LYS A 67 -25.44 28.93 -17.17
N SER A 68 -24.16 28.69 -16.97
CA SER A 68 -23.19 29.75 -16.63
C SER A 68 -22.38 30.21 -17.83
N GLU A 69 -22.71 29.76 -19.06
CA GLU A 69 -22.02 30.07 -20.32
C GLU A 69 -20.50 29.79 -20.25
N LEU A 70 -20.15 28.66 -19.60
CA LEU A 70 -18.77 28.18 -19.49
C LEU A 70 -18.48 27.08 -20.51
N GLU A 71 -17.21 26.74 -20.77
CA GLU A 71 -16.81 25.79 -21.81
C GLU A 71 -16.26 24.48 -21.23
N GLU A 72 -15.57 24.54 -20.11
CA GLU A 72 -14.89 23.38 -19.54
C GLU A 72 -14.96 23.39 -18.01
N ALA A 73 -14.74 22.22 -17.41
CA ALA A 73 -14.57 22.07 -15.98
C ALA A 73 -13.16 21.59 -15.64
N LEU A 74 -12.57 22.16 -14.58
CA LEU A 74 -11.37 21.67 -13.93
C LEU A 74 -11.74 21.20 -12.52
N VAL A 75 -11.67 19.90 -12.28
CA VAL A 75 -12.09 19.27 -11.04
C VAL A 75 -10.89 19.07 -10.11
N GLY A 76 -10.94 19.60 -8.91
CA GLY A 76 -9.97 19.35 -7.85
C GLY A 76 -10.46 18.29 -6.88
N ILE A 77 -9.58 17.38 -6.52
CA ILE A 77 -9.84 16.30 -5.57
C ILE A 77 -8.77 16.31 -4.48
N GLU A 78 -9.18 16.14 -3.23
CA GLU A 78 -8.27 15.75 -2.16
C GLU A 78 -8.17 14.22 -2.15
N PRO A 79 -6.99 13.61 -2.44
CA PRO A 79 -6.85 12.17 -2.50
C PRO A 79 -6.90 11.56 -1.09
N THR A 80 -8.08 11.13 -0.67
CA THR A 80 -8.26 10.41 0.59
C THR A 80 -8.25 8.89 0.32
N GLY A 81 -7.17 8.23 0.73
CA GLY A 81 -7.01 6.79 0.56
C GLY A 81 -7.17 6.33 -0.90
N HIS A 82 -8.04 5.34 -1.12
CA HIS A 82 -8.32 4.75 -2.44
C HIS A 82 -9.71 5.12 -2.99
N TYR A 83 -10.54 5.84 -2.23
CA TYR A 83 -11.94 6.11 -2.59
C TYR A 83 -12.13 7.01 -3.82
N TRP A 84 -11.08 7.67 -4.29
CA TRP A 84 -11.11 8.52 -5.47
C TRP A 84 -10.87 7.78 -6.79
N PHE A 85 -10.38 6.53 -6.76
CA PHE A 85 -9.98 5.81 -7.98
C PHE A 85 -11.14 5.61 -8.95
N ASP A 86 -12.30 5.16 -8.45
CA ASP A 86 -13.47 4.88 -9.27
C ASP A 86 -14.01 6.16 -9.92
N LEU A 87 -14.12 7.24 -9.15
CA LEU A 87 -14.49 8.56 -9.66
C LEU A 87 -13.46 9.09 -10.67
N GLY A 88 -12.17 8.91 -10.40
CA GLY A 88 -11.08 9.32 -11.30
C GLY A 88 -11.15 8.59 -12.64
N GLN A 89 -11.40 7.29 -12.62
CA GLN A 89 -11.62 6.50 -13.83
C GLN A 89 -12.83 7.01 -14.62
N PHE A 90 -13.96 7.17 -13.96
CA PHE A 90 -15.19 7.70 -14.58
C PHE A 90 -14.96 9.08 -15.22
N MET A 91 -14.28 10.00 -14.52
CA MET A 91 -13.93 11.30 -15.07
C MET A 91 -13.03 11.20 -16.30
N GLY A 92 -12.06 10.28 -16.28
CA GLY A 92 -11.19 9.99 -17.44
C GLY A 92 -12.00 9.51 -18.66
N GLU A 93 -12.96 8.60 -18.46
CA GLU A 93 -13.85 8.09 -19.52
C GLU A 93 -14.76 9.20 -20.10
N LYS A 94 -15.15 10.16 -19.27
CA LYS A 94 -15.93 11.33 -19.69
C LYS A 94 -15.10 12.51 -20.18
N ASN A 95 -13.78 12.36 -20.27
CA ASN A 95 -12.85 13.45 -20.65
C ASN A 95 -12.94 14.69 -19.75
N ILE A 96 -13.33 14.52 -18.47
CA ILE A 96 -13.31 15.59 -17.48
C ILE A 96 -11.89 15.76 -16.95
N LYS A 97 -11.32 16.95 -17.09
CA LYS A 97 -10.00 17.26 -16.53
C LYS A 97 -10.07 17.29 -15.01
N PHE A 98 -9.23 16.50 -14.34
CA PHE A 98 -9.13 16.58 -12.89
C PHE A 98 -7.67 16.64 -12.40
N VAL A 99 -7.50 17.25 -11.25
CA VAL A 99 -6.22 17.50 -10.59
C VAL A 99 -6.33 17.17 -9.11
N MET A 100 -5.19 16.94 -8.46
CA MET A 100 -5.14 16.65 -7.05
C MET A 100 -4.57 17.81 -6.24
N VAL A 101 -5.15 18.03 -5.08
CA VAL A 101 -4.62 18.97 -4.08
C VAL A 101 -3.94 18.22 -2.95
N ASN A 102 -2.92 18.84 -2.37
CA ASN A 102 -2.23 18.22 -1.25
C ASN A 102 -3.09 18.33 0.02
N PRO A 103 -3.40 17.22 0.73
CA PRO A 103 -4.18 17.23 1.97
C PRO A 103 -3.64 18.19 3.04
N HIS A 104 -2.31 18.34 3.12
CA HIS A 104 -1.71 19.29 4.03
C HIS A 104 -2.05 20.75 3.70
N HIS A 105 -2.14 21.08 2.41
CA HIS A 105 -2.57 22.42 1.99
C HIS A 105 -4.05 22.64 2.28
N VAL A 106 -4.90 21.63 2.09
CA VAL A 106 -6.32 21.70 2.43
C VAL A 106 -6.49 21.96 3.92
N HIS A 107 -5.81 21.21 4.77
CA HIS A 107 -5.85 21.39 6.23
C HIS A 107 -5.42 22.83 6.64
N LYS A 108 -4.27 23.27 6.15
CA LYS A 108 -3.78 24.64 6.46
C LYS A 108 -4.69 25.76 5.93
N SER A 109 -5.27 25.59 4.76
CA SER A 109 -6.17 26.61 4.18
C SER A 109 -7.49 26.70 4.95
N LYS A 110 -7.97 25.57 5.51
CA LYS A 110 -9.13 25.58 6.42
C LYS A 110 -8.89 26.41 7.67
N GLU A 111 -7.71 26.33 8.25
CA GLU A 111 -7.34 27.10 9.45
C GLU A 111 -7.33 28.62 9.18
N LEU A 112 -7.01 29.02 7.94
CA LEU A 112 -6.99 30.44 7.54
C LEU A 112 -8.37 31.00 7.22
N ASP A 113 -9.28 30.18 6.72
CA ASP A 113 -10.64 30.62 6.33
C ASP A 113 -11.63 30.67 7.51
N ASP A 114 -11.31 29.99 8.63
CA ASP A 114 -12.17 29.94 9.81
C ASP A 114 -11.33 29.89 11.09
N ASN A 115 -11.53 30.85 11.98
CA ASN A 115 -10.99 30.82 13.35
C ASN A 115 -11.59 29.69 14.21
N SER A 116 -12.32 28.73 13.63
CA SER A 116 -13.02 27.66 14.31
C SER A 116 -12.52 26.30 13.82
N PRO A 117 -11.96 25.45 14.70
CA PRO A 117 -11.42 24.12 14.34
C PRO A 117 -12.49 23.06 14.10
N SER A 118 -13.75 23.44 13.88
CA SER A 118 -14.83 22.48 13.69
C SER A 118 -14.68 21.76 12.34
N LYS A 119 -14.53 20.42 12.42
CA LYS A 119 -14.54 19.50 11.30
C LYS A 119 -15.90 19.60 10.59
N ASN A 120 -15.95 20.24 9.45
CA ASN A 120 -17.17 20.40 8.68
C ASN A 120 -16.91 20.00 7.23
N ASP A 121 -17.23 18.74 6.89
CA ASP A 121 -17.05 18.13 5.56
C ASP A 121 -17.73 18.94 4.42
N ARG A 122 -18.62 19.87 4.78
CA ARG A 122 -19.28 20.77 3.82
C ARG A 122 -18.44 21.96 3.36
N LYS A 123 -17.30 22.24 4.05
CA LYS A 123 -16.40 23.36 3.71
C LYS A 123 -15.26 22.94 2.81
N ASP A 124 -14.87 21.66 2.86
CA ASP A 124 -13.73 21.12 2.16
C ASP A 124 -13.74 21.31 0.65
N PRO A 125 -14.88 21.10 -0.06
CA PRO A 125 -14.96 21.35 -1.49
C PRO A 125 -14.66 22.79 -1.91
N ARG A 126 -14.98 23.77 -1.07
CA ARG A 126 -14.68 25.19 -1.35
C ARG A 126 -13.18 25.47 -1.26
N VAL A 127 -12.52 24.94 -0.21
CA VAL A 127 -11.09 25.09 0.00
C VAL A 127 -10.33 24.40 -1.15
N ILE A 128 -10.76 23.21 -1.53
CA ILE A 128 -10.18 22.46 -2.65
C ILE A 128 -10.27 23.27 -3.96
N ALA A 129 -11.45 23.81 -4.27
CA ALA A 129 -11.63 24.65 -5.45
C ALA A 129 -10.75 25.92 -5.43
N GLY A 130 -10.60 26.57 -4.28
CA GLY A 130 -9.70 27.71 -4.08
C GLY A 130 -8.24 27.35 -4.36
N LEU A 131 -7.77 26.20 -3.86
CA LEU A 131 -6.40 25.72 -4.13
C LEU A 131 -6.18 25.43 -5.62
N VAL A 132 -7.17 24.89 -6.32
CA VAL A 132 -7.12 24.66 -7.77
C VAL A 132 -7.02 26.00 -8.49
N ARG A 133 -7.88 26.97 -8.18
CA ARG A 133 -7.84 28.31 -8.76
C ARG A 133 -6.47 28.98 -8.59
N ASP A 134 -5.86 28.82 -7.44
CA ASP A 134 -4.57 29.41 -7.10
C ASP A 134 -3.37 28.62 -7.66
N GLY A 135 -3.57 27.60 -8.50
CA GLY A 135 -2.53 26.77 -9.09
C GLY A 135 -1.79 25.88 -8.09
N ARG A 136 -2.38 25.63 -6.92
CA ARG A 136 -1.80 24.80 -5.83
C ARG A 136 -2.26 23.33 -5.94
N TYR A 137 -2.05 22.74 -7.09
CA TYR A 137 -2.44 21.36 -7.39
C TYR A 137 -1.32 20.60 -8.12
N PHE A 138 -1.47 19.31 -8.26
CA PHE A 138 -0.64 18.47 -9.12
C PHE A 138 -1.52 17.65 -10.04
N TYR A 139 -0.96 17.27 -11.20
CA TYR A 139 -1.68 16.43 -12.14
C TYR A 139 -1.74 15.01 -11.60
N SER A 140 -2.93 14.42 -11.64
CA SER A 140 -3.09 13.01 -11.39
C SER A 140 -2.64 12.22 -12.59
N TYR A 141 -1.83 11.22 -12.36
CA TYR A 141 -1.55 10.20 -13.34
C TYR A 141 -2.26 8.91 -12.94
N MET A 142 -3.24 8.52 -13.72
CA MET A 142 -3.86 7.19 -13.61
C MET A 142 -3.25 6.29 -14.67
N PRO A 143 -2.34 5.39 -14.30
CA PRO A 143 -1.76 4.48 -15.26
C PRO A 143 -2.85 3.53 -15.80
N THR A 144 -2.78 3.24 -17.10
CA THR A 144 -3.68 2.32 -17.80
C THR A 144 -2.89 1.15 -18.40
N GLY A 145 -3.58 0.06 -18.75
CA GLY A 145 -2.96 -1.10 -19.38
C GLY A 145 -1.82 -1.70 -18.53
N ALA A 146 -0.70 -2.02 -19.15
CA ALA A 146 0.45 -2.63 -18.51
C ALA A 146 1.02 -1.79 -17.34
N TYR A 147 0.95 -0.46 -17.42
CA TYR A 147 1.42 0.42 -16.35
C TYR A 147 0.53 0.35 -15.09
N ALA A 148 -0.78 0.15 -15.25
CA ALA A 148 -1.68 -0.06 -14.12
C ALA A 148 -1.38 -1.39 -13.42
N GLU A 149 -1.19 -2.46 -14.19
CA GLU A 149 -0.79 -3.77 -13.68
C GLU A 149 0.56 -3.69 -12.95
N LEU A 150 1.54 -3.03 -13.55
CA LEU A 150 2.87 -2.85 -12.96
C LEU A 150 2.81 -2.09 -11.62
N ARG A 151 2.01 -1.03 -11.55
CA ARG A 151 1.80 -0.29 -10.30
C ARG A 151 1.21 -1.17 -9.21
N ASN A 152 0.14 -1.92 -9.53
CA ASN A 152 -0.53 -2.79 -8.58
C ASN A 152 0.37 -3.94 -8.12
N ALA A 153 1.11 -4.56 -9.05
CA ALA A 153 2.08 -5.60 -8.75
C ALA A 153 3.23 -5.08 -7.87
N SER A 154 3.74 -3.87 -8.15
CA SER A 154 4.80 -3.23 -7.35
C SER A 154 4.34 -2.90 -5.93
N ASN A 155 3.14 -2.37 -5.75
CA ASN A 155 2.56 -2.11 -4.44
C ASN A 155 2.38 -3.42 -3.65
N ARG A 156 1.86 -4.46 -4.29
CA ARG A 156 1.71 -5.77 -3.67
C ARG A 156 3.06 -6.37 -3.28
N ARG A 157 4.07 -6.24 -4.16
CA ARG A 157 5.43 -6.68 -3.86
C ARG A 157 5.99 -6.00 -2.62
N PHE A 158 5.79 -4.70 -2.48
CA PHE A 158 6.23 -3.96 -1.30
C PHE A 158 5.64 -4.54 0.00
N VAL A 159 4.33 -4.75 0.04
CA VAL A 159 3.64 -5.36 1.20
C VAL A 159 4.19 -6.75 1.51
N LEU A 160 4.36 -7.61 0.48
CA LEU A 160 4.88 -8.97 0.66
C LEU A 160 6.32 -9.00 1.19
N VAL A 161 7.17 -8.06 0.77
CA VAL A 161 8.54 -7.92 1.29
C VAL A 161 8.53 -7.52 2.78
N GLU A 162 7.62 -6.62 3.17
CA GLU A 162 7.47 -6.26 4.58
C GLU A 162 6.99 -7.45 5.43
N GLU A 163 5.98 -8.19 4.95
CA GLU A 163 5.46 -9.37 5.64
C GLU A 163 6.52 -10.46 5.79
N GLN A 164 7.29 -10.74 4.72
CA GLN A 164 8.40 -11.67 4.77
C GLN A 164 9.47 -11.24 5.79
N THR A 165 9.79 -9.94 5.81
CA THR A 165 10.74 -9.39 6.77
C THR A 165 10.24 -9.51 8.20
N ARG A 166 8.96 -9.28 8.45
CA ARG A 166 8.33 -9.49 9.78
C ARG A 166 8.41 -10.94 10.22
N ALA A 167 8.08 -11.90 9.33
CA ALA A 167 8.19 -13.32 9.61
C ALA A 167 9.66 -13.71 9.95
N LYS A 168 10.61 -13.22 9.15
CA LYS A 168 12.05 -13.45 9.39
C LYS A 168 12.53 -12.90 10.74
N ASN A 169 12.08 -11.71 11.14
CA ASN A 169 12.40 -11.11 12.42
C ASN A 169 11.82 -11.91 13.60
N ARG A 170 10.61 -12.43 13.46
CA ARG A 170 10.00 -13.32 14.47
C ARG A 170 10.75 -14.64 14.60
N LEU A 171 11.15 -15.25 13.49
CA LEU A 171 12.02 -16.43 13.48
C LEU A 171 13.34 -16.17 14.22
N GLN A 172 13.97 -15.01 13.97
CA GLN A 172 15.20 -14.63 14.67
C GLN A 172 15.01 -14.48 16.17
N LYS A 173 13.86 -13.89 16.59
CA LYS A 173 13.51 -13.76 18.00
C LYS A 173 13.31 -15.13 18.63
N TRP A 174 12.55 -16.00 17.99
CA TRP A 174 12.31 -17.36 18.48
C TRP A 174 13.63 -18.12 18.67
N ILE A 175 14.51 -18.11 17.69
CA ILE A 175 15.83 -18.75 17.76
C ILE A 175 16.67 -18.15 18.88
N ALA A 176 16.64 -16.86 19.10
CA ALA A 176 17.39 -16.22 20.18
C ALA A 176 16.95 -16.68 21.56
N VAL A 177 15.68 -17.11 21.71
CA VAL A 177 15.10 -17.60 22.97
C VAL A 177 15.32 -19.10 23.17
N TYR A 178 15.04 -19.89 22.14
CA TYR A 178 14.98 -21.35 22.28
C TYR A 178 16.19 -22.11 21.73
N PHE A 179 16.96 -21.51 20.80
CA PHE A 179 18.16 -22.12 20.24
C PHE A 179 19.18 -21.05 19.79
N PRO A 180 19.75 -20.27 20.73
CA PRO A 180 20.62 -19.12 20.38
C PRO A 180 21.87 -19.51 19.61
N GLU A 181 22.43 -20.71 19.83
CA GLU A 181 23.64 -21.22 19.17
C GLU A 181 23.42 -21.45 17.67
N TYR A 182 22.17 -21.57 17.24
CA TYR A 182 21.83 -21.76 15.83
C TYR A 182 22.34 -20.64 14.92
N LYS A 183 22.43 -19.40 15.41
CA LYS A 183 22.98 -18.26 14.67
C LYS A 183 24.43 -18.46 14.22
N GLY A 184 25.21 -19.24 14.95
CA GLY A 184 26.60 -19.55 14.60
C GLY A 184 26.72 -20.57 13.47
N ILE A 185 25.66 -21.27 13.12
CA ILE A 185 25.67 -22.37 12.14
C ILE A 185 25.33 -21.88 10.72
N TYR A 186 24.38 -20.99 10.62
CA TYR A 186 23.91 -20.44 9.34
C TYR A 186 24.06 -18.92 9.33
N THR A 187 24.70 -18.41 8.29
CA THR A 187 24.83 -16.94 8.07
C THR A 187 23.46 -16.28 7.89
N HIS A 188 22.55 -17.00 7.24
CA HIS A 188 21.19 -16.54 7.00
C HIS A 188 20.21 -17.48 7.67
N ILE A 189 19.28 -16.94 8.43
CA ILE A 189 18.30 -17.71 9.19
C ILE A 189 17.35 -18.49 8.28
N ASP A 190 17.10 -17.96 7.10
CA ASP A 190 16.27 -18.52 6.04
C ASP A 190 17.02 -19.52 5.14
N ALA A 191 18.21 -19.96 5.56
CA ALA A 191 18.94 -21.03 4.87
C ALA A 191 18.07 -22.30 4.81
N LYS A 192 17.74 -22.73 3.58
CA LYS A 192 16.80 -23.84 3.33
C LYS A 192 17.11 -25.12 4.13
N GLY A 193 18.41 -25.46 4.26
CA GLY A 193 18.80 -26.63 5.05
C GLY A 193 18.51 -26.49 6.54
N GLY A 194 18.66 -25.31 7.06
CA GLY A 194 18.36 -24.99 8.45
C GLY A 194 16.85 -24.98 8.73
N MET A 195 16.09 -24.32 7.88
CA MET A 195 14.63 -24.25 7.98
C MET A 195 13.98 -25.64 7.98
N LEU A 196 14.49 -26.55 7.12
CA LEU A 196 14.00 -27.93 7.07
C LEU A 196 14.26 -28.70 8.37
N VAL A 197 15.42 -28.49 9.02
CA VAL A 197 15.73 -29.10 10.32
C VAL A 197 14.82 -28.56 11.39
N LEU A 198 14.69 -27.22 11.50
CA LEU A 198 13.81 -26.57 12.49
C LEU A 198 12.33 -26.93 12.30
N LYS A 199 11.87 -27.14 11.07
CA LYS A 199 10.49 -27.60 10.78
C LYS A 199 10.20 -29.00 11.30
N LYS A 200 11.22 -29.89 11.33
CA LYS A 200 11.08 -31.29 11.73
C LYS A 200 11.47 -31.54 13.18
N ALA A 201 12.48 -30.84 13.68
CA ALA A 201 13.01 -30.92 15.02
C ALA A 201 13.30 -29.50 15.53
N PRO A 202 12.28 -28.76 15.98
CA PRO A 202 12.41 -27.35 16.33
C PRO A 202 13.26 -27.08 17.56
N THR A 203 13.30 -28.01 18.53
CA THR A 203 14.03 -27.79 19.78
C THR A 203 15.39 -28.49 19.79
N PRO A 204 16.38 -27.98 20.58
CA PRO A 204 17.67 -28.63 20.73
C PRO A 204 17.56 -30.11 21.18
N GLU A 205 16.63 -30.43 22.08
CA GLU A 205 16.40 -31.80 22.54
C GLU A 205 15.94 -32.73 21.42
N GLU A 206 15.09 -32.26 20.53
CA GLU A 206 14.61 -33.01 19.37
C GLU A 206 15.73 -33.24 18.35
N ILE A 207 16.58 -32.22 18.14
CA ILE A 207 17.75 -32.34 17.28
C ILE A 207 18.74 -33.38 17.85
N VAL A 208 18.95 -33.41 19.17
CA VAL A 208 19.79 -34.41 19.81
C VAL A 208 19.21 -35.80 19.63
N ARG A 209 17.91 -35.98 19.80
CA ARG A 209 17.23 -37.29 19.54
C ARG A 209 17.30 -37.70 18.07
N LEU A 210 17.23 -36.74 17.17
CA LEU A 210 17.31 -37.00 15.72
C LEU A 210 18.70 -37.48 15.29
N GLY A 211 19.76 -36.95 15.92
CA GLY A 211 21.14 -37.27 15.61
C GLY A 211 21.60 -36.85 14.23
N VAL A 212 22.86 -37.11 13.93
CA VAL A 212 23.47 -36.71 12.63
C VAL A 212 22.77 -37.38 11.45
N GLU A 213 22.49 -38.67 11.55
CA GLU A 213 21.87 -39.45 10.46
C GLU A 213 20.44 -38.96 10.16
N GLY A 214 19.66 -38.63 11.19
CA GLY A 214 18.34 -38.05 11.03
C GLY A 214 18.36 -36.70 10.34
N ILE A 215 19.30 -35.80 10.73
CA ILE A 215 19.48 -34.51 10.07
C ILE A 215 19.85 -34.71 8.58
N ILE A 216 20.78 -35.60 8.28
CA ILE A 216 21.17 -35.90 6.89
C ILE A 216 19.99 -36.46 6.09
N LYS A 217 19.17 -37.33 6.71
CA LYS A 217 17.96 -37.89 6.08
C LYS A 217 16.99 -36.79 5.68
N ILE A 218 16.72 -35.80 6.55
CA ILE A 218 15.85 -34.66 6.22
C ILE A 218 16.32 -33.96 4.93
N TRP A 219 17.60 -33.71 4.79
CA TRP A 219 18.15 -33.05 3.60
C TRP A 219 18.11 -33.93 2.36
N LYS A 220 18.34 -35.24 2.50
CA LYS A 220 18.24 -36.20 1.39
C LYS A 220 16.82 -36.32 0.89
N ASP A 221 15.84 -36.44 1.79
CA ASP A 221 14.42 -36.54 1.45
C ASP A 221 13.94 -35.27 0.71
N ALA A 222 14.46 -34.10 1.11
CA ALA A 222 14.21 -32.82 0.43
C ALA A 222 15.08 -32.60 -0.83
N LYS A 223 15.90 -33.58 -1.25
CA LYS A 223 16.84 -33.49 -2.39
C LYS A 223 17.76 -32.25 -2.31
N LEU A 224 18.14 -31.83 -1.11
CA LEU A 224 18.95 -30.67 -0.88
C LEU A 224 20.45 -31.01 -1.00
N ARG A 225 21.14 -30.35 -1.92
CA ARG A 225 22.60 -30.49 -2.09
C ARG A 225 23.36 -29.48 -1.20
N GLY A 226 24.64 -29.77 -0.91
CA GLY A 226 25.53 -28.83 -0.18
C GLY A 226 25.43 -28.89 1.35
N ASN A 227 24.55 -29.74 1.93
CA ASN A 227 24.48 -29.99 3.36
C ASN A 227 24.89 -31.44 3.62
N GLY A 228 26.03 -31.61 4.30
CA GLY A 228 26.60 -32.92 4.54
C GLY A 228 26.89 -33.17 6.02
N HIS A 229 27.58 -34.26 6.30
CA HIS A 229 27.92 -34.76 7.65
C HIS A 229 28.53 -33.66 8.54
N LYS A 230 29.48 -32.88 8.01
CA LYS A 230 30.14 -31.79 8.77
C LYS A 230 29.12 -30.77 9.29
N LYS A 231 28.13 -30.37 8.45
CA LYS A 231 27.12 -29.41 8.84
C LYS A 231 26.13 -30.00 9.85
N ALA A 232 25.77 -31.28 9.69
CA ALA A 232 24.89 -31.98 10.65
C ALA A 232 25.59 -32.12 12.03
N MET A 233 26.88 -32.40 12.08
CA MET A 233 27.67 -32.41 13.31
C MET A 233 27.69 -31.04 14.00
N LEU A 234 27.81 -29.95 13.23
CA LEU A 234 27.78 -28.60 13.82
C LEU A 234 26.39 -28.32 14.47
N ILE A 235 25.30 -28.69 13.82
CA ILE A 235 23.96 -28.53 14.39
C ILE A 235 23.81 -29.38 15.65
N LEU A 236 24.18 -30.63 15.62
CA LEU A 236 24.08 -31.51 16.76
C LEU A 236 24.93 -31.01 17.96
N ASN A 237 26.16 -30.62 17.72
CA ASN A 237 27.04 -30.10 18.77
C ASN A 237 26.50 -28.79 19.40
N ALA A 238 25.88 -27.93 18.60
CA ALA A 238 25.22 -26.73 19.06
C ALA A 238 23.99 -27.07 19.92
N ALA A 239 23.18 -28.02 19.48
CA ALA A 239 22.01 -28.48 20.21
C ALA A 239 22.38 -29.12 21.58
N MET A 240 23.45 -29.93 21.62
CA MET A 240 23.91 -30.54 22.89
C MET A 240 24.40 -29.51 23.92
N LYS A 241 24.87 -28.36 23.48
CA LYS A 241 25.41 -27.29 24.36
C LYS A 241 24.43 -26.12 24.50
N SER A 242 23.20 -26.26 24.02
CA SER A 242 22.29 -25.13 23.97
C SER A 242 21.86 -24.66 25.37
N ILE A 243 21.93 -23.34 25.55
CA ILE A 243 21.43 -22.60 26.71
C ILE A 243 19.98 -22.09 26.50
N GLY A 244 19.37 -22.45 25.36
CA GLY A 244 18.01 -22.04 25.04
C GLY A 244 16.99 -22.44 26.14
N LEU A 245 15.88 -21.70 26.18
CA LEU A 245 14.81 -21.92 27.16
C LEU A 245 14.22 -23.33 26.99
N LYS A 246 14.06 -24.05 28.12
CA LYS A 246 13.56 -25.44 28.16
C LYS A 246 12.14 -25.58 28.67
N THR A 247 11.43 -24.46 28.88
CA THR A 247 10.06 -24.44 29.39
C THR A 247 9.13 -23.84 28.31
N GLY A 248 7.84 -24.21 28.36
CA GLY A 248 6.85 -23.73 27.39
C GLY A 248 7.06 -24.28 25.96
N LEU A 249 7.71 -25.43 25.82
CA LEU A 249 8.13 -25.96 24.53
C LEU A 249 6.97 -26.42 23.63
N THR A 250 5.80 -26.71 24.18
CA THR A 250 4.63 -27.10 23.35
C THR A 250 4.18 -25.96 22.47
N GLU A 251 3.98 -24.78 23.06
CA GLU A 251 3.64 -23.57 22.31
C GLU A 251 4.79 -23.10 21.41
N ALA A 252 6.01 -23.14 21.91
CA ALA A 252 7.20 -22.79 21.12
C ALA A 252 7.35 -23.62 19.85
N ARG A 253 6.99 -24.91 19.88
CA ARG A 253 6.99 -25.77 18.68
C ARG A 253 5.94 -25.34 17.67
N MET A 254 4.73 -25.06 18.13
CA MET A 254 3.66 -24.59 17.25
C MET A 254 4.04 -23.27 16.63
N GLU A 255 4.51 -22.32 17.45
CA GLU A 255 4.94 -20.99 16.99
C GLU A 255 6.01 -21.06 15.89
N ILE A 256 7.09 -21.85 16.06
CA ILE A 256 8.14 -21.94 15.06
C ILE A 256 7.66 -22.59 13.75
N GLN A 257 6.78 -23.57 13.83
CA GLN A 257 6.21 -24.21 12.66
C GLN A 257 5.36 -23.22 11.86
N ASP A 258 4.48 -22.47 12.54
CA ASP A 258 3.64 -21.44 11.94
C ASP A 258 4.52 -20.34 11.30
N LEU A 259 5.56 -19.87 12.00
CA LEU A 259 6.48 -18.86 11.49
C LEU A 259 7.25 -19.31 10.25
N ILE A 260 7.65 -20.58 10.20
CA ILE A 260 8.30 -21.14 9.01
C ILE A 260 7.32 -21.22 7.84
N GLU A 261 6.09 -21.67 8.10
CA GLU A 261 5.03 -21.75 7.07
C GLU A 261 4.65 -20.38 6.53
N ASP A 262 4.51 -19.39 7.41
CA ASP A 262 4.28 -17.99 7.02
C ASP A 262 5.41 -17.48 6.12
N TYR A 263 6.66 -17.69 6.50
CA TYR A 263 7.82 -17.27 5.72
C TYR A 263 7.85 -17.94 4.34
N GLU A 264 7.64 -19.26 4.28
CA GLU A 264 7.59 -20.02 3.02
C GLU A 264 6.43 -19.53 2.11
N LEU A 265 5.27 -19.23 2.70
CA LEU A 265 4.10 -18.73 1.99
C LEU A 265 4.37 -17.33 1.40
N GLN A 266 4.95 -16.41 2.19
CA GLN A 266 5.28 -15.08 1.70
C GLN A 266 6.36 -15.13 0.62
N THR A 267 7.35 -16.00 0.75
CA THR A 267 8.38 -16.21 -0.27
C THR A 267 7.76 -16.67 -1.59
N LYS A 268 6.87 -17.66 -1.55
CA LYS A 268 6.18 -18.16 -2.75
C LYS A 268 5.27 -17.09 -3.39
N ARG A 269 4.60 -16.27 -2.57
CA ARG A 269 3.78 -15.15 -3.06
C ARG A 269 4.64 -14.09 -3.74
N LEU A 270 5.78 -13.78 -3.14
CA LEU A 270 6.74 -12.81 -3.66
C LEU A 270 7.34 -13.26 -5.00
N GLU A 271 7.69 -14.53 -5.14
CA GLU A 271 8.16 -15.12 -6.40
C GLU A 271 7.12 -14.93 -7.53
N ARG A 272 5.85 -15.26 -7.27
CA ARG A 272 4.77 -15.07 -8.25
C ARG A 272 4.62 -13.62 -8.70
N VAL A 273 4.69 -12.67 -7.77
CA VAL A 273 4.59 -11.24 -8.12
C VAL A 273 5.81 -10.78 -8.89
N ASN A 274 7.01 -11.24 -8.53
CA ASN A 274 8.23 -10.93 -9.29
C ASN A 274 8.17 -11.47 -10.72
N ASP A 275 7.64 -12.67 -10.92
CA ASP A 275 7.48 -13.25 -12.27
C ASP A 275 6.44 -12.49 -13.10
N LEU A 276 5.34 -12.04 -12.48
CA LEU A 276 4.38 -11.14 -13.13
C LEU A 276 5.05 -9.83 -13.56
N ILE A 277 5.79 -9.18 -12.66
CA ILE A 277 6.50 -7.93 -12.98
C ILE A 277 7.48 -8.13 -14.14
N LYS A 278 8.25 -9.21 -14.13
CA LYS A 278 9.17 -9.53 -15.24
C LYS A 278 8.44 -9.69 -16.58
N GLY A 279 7.29 -10.38 -16.58
CA GLY A 279 6.48 -10.55 -17.78
C GLY A 279 5.87 -9.24 -18.31
N LEU A 280 5.54 -8.30 -17.43
CA LEU A 280 5.01 -6.98 -17.81
C LEU A 280 6.10 -6.02 -18.37
N CYS A 281 7.37 -6.29 -18.09
CA CYS A 281 8.50 -5.48 -18.55
C CYS A 281 9.11 -5.98 -19.88
N GLN A 282 8.65 -7.10 -20.41
CA GLN A 282 9.04 -7.64 -21.72
C GLN A 282 8.12 -7.15 -22.83
#